data_8fd0ce77fcce38c9b2ffb3981c3d38d7
#
_entry.id   8fd0ce77fcce38c9b2ffb3981c3d38d7
#
_cell.length_a   1.000
_cell.length_b   1.000
_cell.length_c   1.000
_cell.angle_alpha   90.00
_cell.angle_beta   90.00
_cell.angle_gamma   90.00
#
_symmetry.space_group_name_H-M   'P 1'
#
loop_
_entity.id
_entity.type
_entity.pdbx_description
1 polymer ?
#
loop_
_entity_poly.entity_id
_entity_poly.type
_entity_poly.pdbx_seq_one_letter_code
_entity_poly.pdbx_strand_id
1 'polypeptide(L)'
;MIYAAAALMVFAGCNSNERPTPELIITLADFPELEHIKNVQGAAVCGDLLFSLQDQGWCNVLDLRTGKPVSQFPLASQGRNNHANVAFFGSARYDSSDRFPLLYVSQCKSQPVTEIGLAETDSLSRLLFVERIITDDRGIPGGSELVQIITFEPKQWNSRLWFADSRNPKDLWCYGNIVGNEKPGNRIVMQKFAFPEFSADRFLLELTEEDILEETYFDALMPEGHRGPQNAILQGAFLLDGVVFMPCGTGSEKHPNELFYAKLDGSKYGWFDYTDIMPVEPEDMDIWGDRIICPCNTDSTGVVYSFPYRKLIKAML
;
A
#
# COMPACT_ATOMS: atom_id res chain seq x y z
N MET A 1 -28.34 -44.85 19.13
CA MET A 1 -26.94 -44.55 18.77
C MET A 1 -26.98 -43.88 17.40
N ILE A 2 -26.82 -42.57 17.38
CA ILE A 2 -26.81 -41.77 16.14
C ILE A 2 -25.34 -41.42 15.91
N TYR A 3 -24.72 -41.94 14.87
CA TYR A 3 -23.38 -41.59 14.47
C TYR A 3 -23.46 -40.27 13.68
N ALA A 4 -22.91 -39.19 14.27
CA ALA A 4 -22.66 -37.96 13.55
C ALA A 4 -21.37 -38.14 12.72
N ALA A 5 -21.51 -38.18 11.41
CA ALA A 5 -20.37 -38.14 10.50
C ALA A 5 -19.84 -36.69 10.46
N ALA A 6 -18.69 -36.46 11.04
CA ALA A 6 -17.93 -35.21 10.85
C ALA A 6 -17.39 -35.19 9.41
N ALA A 7 -17.93 -34.33 8.57
CA ALA A 7 -17.39 -34.07 7.26
C ALA A 7 -16.06 -33.27 7.44
N LEU A 8 -14.94 -33.94 7.20
CA LEU A 8 -13.64 -33.30 7.08
C LEU A 8 -13.63 -32.52 5.77
N MET A 9 -13.87 -31.21 5.82
CA MET A 9 -13.61 -30.34 4.67
C MET A 9 -12.08 -30.19 4.53
N VAL A 10 -11.51 -30.94 3.63
CA VAL A 10 -10.14 -30.71 3.18
C VAL A 10 -10.20 -29.48 2.26
N PHE A 11 -9.86 -28.33 2.78
CA PHE A 11 -9.63 -27.16 1.95
C PHE A 11 -8.30 -27.39 1.20
N ALA A 12 -8.40 -27.63 -0.10
CA ALA A 12 -7.27 -27.66 -1.00
C ALA A 12 -6.62 -26.27 -0.99
N GLY A 13 -5.41 -26.16 -0.48
CA GLY A 13 -4.58 -24.99 -0.71
C GLY A 13 -4.50 -24.71 -2.21
N CYS A 14 -4.48 -23.44 -2.60
CA CYS A 14 -4.40 -23.05 -4.00
C CYS A 14 -3.25 -23.79 -4.69
N ASN A 15 -3.57 -24.55 -5.72
CA ASN A 15 -2.58 -25.23 -6.56
C ASN A 15 -1.68 -24.16 -7.18
N SER A 16 -0.36 -24.32 -7.06
CA SER A 16 0.65 -23.42 -7.66
C SER A 16 0.49 -23.26 -9.19
N ASN A 17 -0.25 -24.14 -9.83
CA ASN A 17 -0.51 -24.13 -11.28
C ASN A 17 -1.64 -23.17 -11.71
N GLU A 18 -2.39 -22.57 -10.79
CA GLU A 18 -3.51 -21.68 -11.09
C GLU A 18 -3.23 -20.19 -10.77
N ARG A 19 -2.07 -19.90 -10.15
CA ARG A 19 -1.74 -18.50 -9.83
C ARG A 19 -1.56 -17.68 -11.10
N PRO A 20 -2.09 -16.45 -11.17
CA PRO A 20 -1.87 -15.55 -12.30
C PRO A 20 -0.40 -15.20 -12.43
N THR A 21 0.16 -15.32 -13.63
CA THR A 21 1.54 -14.95 -13.89
C THR A 21 1.68 -13.43 -13.98
N PRO A 22 2.54 -12.80 -13.13
CA PRO A 22 2.88 -11.40 -13.28
C PRO A 22 3.71 -11.16 -14.54
N GLU A 23 3.62 -9.94 -15.06
CA GLU A 23 4.38 -9.47 -16.20
C GLU A 23 5.27 -8.29 -15.75
N LEU A 24 6.57 -8.37 -15.99
CA LEU A 24 7.48 -7.24 -15.83
C LEU A 24 7.21 -6.25 -16.95
N ILE A 25 6.81 -5.02 -16.61
CA ILE A 25 6.40 -4.00 -17.59
C ILE A 25 7.35 -2.81 -17.65
N ILE A 26 8.08 -2.51 -16.56
CA ILE A 26 9.02 -1.38 -16.48
C ILE A 26 10.22 -1.78 -15.64
N THR A 27 11.42 -1.39 -16.08
CA THR A 27 12.66 -1.42 -15.32
C THR A 27 13.21 0.02 -15.26
N LEU A 28 13.32 0.61 -14.06
CA LEU A 28 13.71 2.02 -13.94
C LEU A 28 15.13 2.29 -14.44
N ALA A 29 16.04 1.32 -14.34
CA ALA A 29 17.42 1.44 -14.85
C ALA A 29 17.51 1.57 -16.38
N ASP A 30 16.43 1.27 -17.13
CA ASP A 30 16.42 1.46 -18.59
C ASP A 30 16.29 2.94 -18.99
N PHE A 31 16.09 3.85 -18.02
CA PHE A 31 15.86 5.27 -18.24
C PHE A 31 16.98 6.11 -17.61
N PRO A 32 18.01 6.49 -18.38
CA PRO A 32 19.17 7.25 -17.87
C PRO A 32 18.81 8.67 -17.39
N GLU A 33 17.65 9.18 -17.75
CA GLU A 33 17.15 10.46 -17.28
C GLU A 33 16.61 10.43 -15.85
N LEU A 34 16.38 9.24 -15.26
CA LEU A 34 15.98 9.08 -13.86
C LEU A 34 17.20 8.96 -12.97
N GLU A 35 17.31 9.84 -11.98
CA GLU A 35 18.40 9.82 -10.99
C GLU A 35 18.10 8.92 -9.80
N HIS A 36 16.83 8.88 -9.37
CA HIS A 36 16.35 8.10 -8.23
C HIS A 36 15.60 6.86 -8.72
N ILE A 37 16.28 5.72 -8.82
CA ILE A 37 15.75 4.48 -9.38
C ILE A 37 15.75 3.30 -8.39
N LYS A 38 16.16 3.54 -7.12
CA LYS A 38 16.27 2.49 -6.09
C LYS A 38 15.32 2.76 -4.93
N ASN A 39 15.13 1.76 -4.09
CA ASN A 39 14.33 1.84 -2.87
C ASN A 39 12.90 2.32 -3.16
N VAL A 40 12.29 1.72 -4.18
CA VAL A 40 10.88 1.94 -4.49
C VAL A 40 10.04 1.50 -3.29
N GLN A 41 8.97 2.21 -3.02
CA GLN A 41 8.06 1.98 -1.90
C GLN A 41 6.60 2.07 -2.39
N GLY A 42 5.91 3.15 -2.10
CA GLY A 42 4.50 3.35 -2.44
C GLY A 42 4.19 3.48 -3.93
N ALA A 43 2.97 3.19 -4.28
CA ALA A 43 2.43 3.32 -5.63
C ALA A 43 1.04 3.94 -5.63
N ALA A 44 0.80 4.90 -6.50
CA ALA A 44 -0.54 5.42 -6.76
C ALA A 44 -0.77 5.62 -8.26
N VAL A 45 -1.91 5.18 -8.75
CA VAL A 45 -2.28 5.31 -10.18
C VAL A 45 -3.37 6.36 -10.34
N CYS A 46 -3.16 7.30 -11.26
CA CYS A 46 -4.19 8.25 -11.67
C CYS A 46 -4.28 8.30 -13.20
N GLY A 47 -5.38 7.80 -13.74
CA GLY A 47 -5.53 7.60 -15.19
C GLY A 47 -4.51 6.60 -15.73
N ASP A 48 -3.64 7.05 -16.65
CA ASP A 48 -2.57 6.22 -17.21
C ASP A 48 -1.20 6.48 -16.55
N LEU A 49 -1.14 7.27 -15.48
CA LEU A 49 0.09 7.62 -14.80
C LEU A 49 0.24 6.83 -13.50
N LEU A 50 1.40 6.20 -13.33
CA LEU A 50 1.87 5.63 -12.09
C LEU A 50 2.79 6.65 -11.40
N PHE A 51 2.46 6.99 -10.16
CA PHE A 51 3.31 7.71 -9.23
C PHE A 51 4.01 6.67 -8.37
N SER A 52 5.24 6.31 -8.73
CA SER A 52 6.08 5.35 -8.02
C SER A 52 6.95 6.11 -7.03
N LEU A 53 6.66 5.95 -5.76
CA LEU A 53 7.36 6.63 -4.67
C LEU A 53 8.58 5.83 -4.24
N GLN A 54 9.57 6.52 -3.71
CA GLN A 54 10.80 5.93 -3.19
C GLN A 54 11.01 6.34 -1.73
N ASP A 55 11.84 5.59 -1.04
CA ASP A 55 12.29 5.96 0.31
C ASP A 55 12.78 7.43 0.30
N GLN A 56 12.45 8.16 1.36
CA GLN A 56 12.70 9.59 1.53
C GLN A 56 11.85 10.51 0.65
N GLY A 57 10.82 9.99 -0.05
CA GLY A 57 9.81 10.84 -0.70
C GLY A 57 10.20 11.36 -2.08
N TRP A 58 11.01 10.65 -2.86
CA TRP A 58 11.13 10.91 -4.30
C TRP A 58 9.96 10.26 -5.04
N CYS A 59 9.52 10.89 -6.12
CA CYS A 59 8.42 10.43 -6.95
C CYS A 59 8.86 10.31 -8.41
N ASN A 60 8.77 9.11 -8.98
CA ASN A 60 8.87 8.85 -10.40
C ASN A 60 7.47 8.78 -11.00
N VAL A 61 7.16 9.59 -11.98
CA VAL A 61 5.90 9.51 -12.72
C VAL A 61 6.14 8.80 -14.04
N LEU A 62 5.44 7.68 -14.25
CA LEU A 62 5.58 6.79 -15.40
C LEU A 62 4.26 6.70 -16.15
N ASP A 63 4.28 6.81 -17.48
CA ASP A 63 3.11 6.54 -18.34
C ASP A 63 3.00 5.03 -18.57
N LEU A 64 1.99 4.40 -18.01
CA LEU A 64 1.75 2.95 -18.07
C LEU A 64 1.39 2.44 -19.48
N ARG A 65 0.92 3.31 -20.37
CA ARG A 65 0.63 2.91 -21.77
C ARG A 65 1.90 2.79 -22.60
N THR A 66 2.87 3.66 -22.32
CA THR A 66 4.13 3.71 -23.08
C THR A 66 5.28 3.04 -22.36
N GLY A 67 5.13 2.79 -21.05
CA GLY A 67 6.18 2.29 -20.17
C GLY A 67 7.33 3.29 -19.96
N LYS A 68 7.13 4.58 -20.22
CA LYS A 68 8.17 5.61 -20.19
C LYS A 68 8.02 6.58 -19.02
N PRO A 69 9.13 7.14 -18.51
CA PRO A 69 9.07 8.21 -17.55
C PRO A 69 8.46 9.49 -18.14
N VAL A 70 7.70 10.19 -17.31
CA VAL A 70 7.11 11.50 -17.61
C VAL A 70 7.87 12.58 -16.87
N SER A 71 8.17 12.35 -15.59
CA SER A 71 8.91 13.27 -14.73
C SER A 71 9.44 12.56 -13.49
N GLN A 72 10.36 13.23 -12.79
CA GLN A 72 10.84 12.86 -11.48
C GLN A 72 10.95 14.12 -10.62
N PHE A 73 10.47 14.07 -9.39
CA PHE A 73 10.52 15.20 -8.46
C PHE A 73 10.46 14.74 -6.99
N PRO A 74 10.99 15.54 -6.05
CA PRO A 74 10.78 15.29 -4.63
C PRO A 74 9.37 15.69 -4.21
N LEU A 75 8.74 14.87 -3.36
CA LEU A 75 7.52 15.27 -2.65
C LEU A 75 7.83 16.41 -1.66
N ALA A 76 6.84 17.25 -1.35
CA ALA A 76 6.99 18.27 -0.33
C ALA A 76 7.25 17.69 1.08
N SER A 77 6.84 16.44 1.31
CA SER A 77 7.19 15.67 2.53
C SER A 77 8.57 15.03 2.49
N GLN A 78 9.38 15.23 1.43
CA GLN A 78 10.76 14.74 1.35
C GLN A 78 11.61 15.26 2.52
N GLY A 79 12.56 14.45 2.97
CA GLY A 79 13.49 14.81 4.06
C GLY A 79 12.89 14.72 5.46
N ARG A 80 11.60 14.42 5.60
CA ARG A 80 10.93 14.23 6.89
C ARG A 80 10.93 12.76 7.34
N ASN A 81 11.94 12.00 6.93
CA ASN A 81 12.01 10.55 7.13
C ASN A 81 10.80 9.81 6.53
N ASN A 82 10.28 10.36 5.45
CA ASN A 82 9.16 9.80 4.72
C ASN A 82 9.57 8.50 4.03
N HIS A 83 9.16 7.37 4.57
CA HIS A 83 9.41 6.07 3.93
C HIS A 83 8.48 5.82 2.74
N ALA A 84 7.43 6.62 2.58
CA ALA A 84 6.48 6.60 1.47
C ALA A 84 5.95 5.19 1.13
N ASN A 85 5.66 4.38 2.13
CA ASN A 85 5.48 2.92 2.01
C ASN A 85 4.22 2.51 1.24
N VAL A 86 3.12 3.26 1.40
CA VAL A 86 1.87 3.07 0.66
C VAL A 86 1.41 4.42 0.15
N ALA A 87 0.89 4.46 -1.05
CA ALA A 87 0.30 5.67 -1.59
C ALA A 87 -1.01 5.37 -2.32
N PHE A 88 -1.91 6.35 -2.34
CA PHE A 88 -3.17 6.26 -3.07
C PHE A 88 -3.72 7.66 -3.39
N PHE A 89 -4.50 7.78 -4.44
CA PHE A 89 -5.24 9.00 -4.70
C PHE A 89 -6.60 8.96 -3.99
N GLY A 90 -6.94 10.06 -3.31
CA GLY A 90 -8.29 10.28 -2.80
C GLY A 90 -9.25 10.79 -3.88
N SER A 91 -10.47 11.17 -3.47
CA SER A 91 -11.45 11.81 -4.36
C SER A 91 -11.39 13.34 -4.34
N ALA A 92 -10.87 13.94 -3.26
CA ALA A 92 -10.79 15.38 -3.10
C ALA A 92 -9.66 15.99 -3.97
N ARG A 93 -9.85 17.22 -4.40
CA ARG A 93 -8.84 18.06 -5.02
C ARG A 93 -8.61 19.27 -4.12
N TYR A 94 -7.40 19.83 -4.13
CA TYR A 94 -7.10 21.06 -3.41
C TYR A 94 -7.86 22.24 -4.05
N ASP A 95 -7.80 22.31 -5.37
CA ASP A 95 -8.59 23.24 -6.19
C ASP A 95 -9.32 22.46 -7.28
N SER A 96 -10.51 22.91 -7.65
CA SER A 96 -11.33 22.26 -8.70
C SER A 96 -10.65 22.24 -10.07
N SER A 97 -9.71 23.17 -10.32
CA SER A 97 -8.90 23.24 -11.53
C SER A 97 -7.68 22.32 -11.53
N ASP A 98 -7.31 21.72 -10.39
CA ASP A 98 -6.17 20.80 -10.31
C ASP A 98 -6.40 19.58 -11.20
N ARG A 99 -5.37 19.18 -11.93
CA ARG A 99 -5.42 17.99 -12.77
C ARG A 99 -5.61 16.71 -11.97
N PHE A 100 -4.92 16.61 -10.83
CA PHE A 100 -4.91 15.42 -9.99
C PHE A 100 -5.73 15.60 -8.72
N PRO A 101 -6.37 14.54 -8.22
CA PRO A 101 -6.83 14.51 -6.83
C PRO A 101 -5.62 14.62 -5.88
N LEU A 102 -5.91 14.80 -4.59
CA LEU A 102 -4.88 14.75 -3.56
C LEU A 102 -4.26 13.36 -3.47
N LEU A 103 -2.93 13.32 -3.42
CA LEU A 103 -2.13 12.12 -3.20
C LEU A 103 -1.92 11.93 -1.71
N TYR A 104 -2.26 10.75 -1.20
CA TYR A 104 -2.07 10.35 0.19
C TYR A 104 -0.86 9.44 0.25
N VAL A 105 0.11 9.76 1.14
CA VAL A 105 1.38 9.04 1.27
C VAL A 105 1.57 8.61 2.72
N SER A 106 1.55 7.30 2.94
CA SER A 106 1.69 6.70 4.25
C SER A 106 3.16 6.57 4.66
N GLN A 107 3.48 7.11 5.82
CA GLN A 107 4.79 6.93 6.45
C GLN A 107 4.71 5.81 7.48
N CYS A 108 5.60 4.82 7.41
CA CYS A 108 5.63 3.71 8.36
C CYS A 108 6.74 3.80 9.42
N LYS A 109 7.73 4.67 9.26
CA LYS A 109 8.85 4.80 10.20
C LYS A 109 8.51 5.71 11.37
N SER A 110 8.88 5.27 12.58
CA SER A 110 8.84 6.06 13.81
C SER A 110 9.98 7.05 13.81
N GLN A 111 9.71 8.33 13.54
CA GLN A 111 10.74 9.36 13.62
C GLN A 111 10.15 10.69 14.12
N PRO A 112 10.92 11.47 14.90
CA PRO A 112 10.47 12.80 15.30
C PRO A 112 10.23 13.68 14.07
N VAL A 113 9.09 14.32 14.00
CA VAL A 113 8.74 15.22 12.88
C VAL A 113 8.83 16.66 13.39
N THR A 114 10.04 17.07 13.76
CA THR A 114 10.33 18.41 14.29
C THR A 114 10.12 19.53 13.25
N GLU A 115 10.25 19.21 11.97
CA GLU A 115 10.21 20.18 10.87
C GLU A 115 8.82 20.69 10.51
N ILE A 116 7.77 20.03 10.98
CA ILE A 116 6.38 20.44 10.70
C ILE A 116 5.71 21.16 11.87
N GLY A 117 6.49 21.58 12.88
CA GLY A 117 5.97 22.30 14.05
C GLY A 117 5.27 21.44 15.09
N LEU A 118 5.36 20.13 14.99
CA LEU A 118 4.95 19.18 16.02
C LEU A 118 6.08 19.09 17.07
N ALA A 119 5.71 18.94 18.35
CA ALA A 119 6.68 18.90 19.43
C ALA A 119 7.69 17.76 19.29
N GLU A 120 8.95 17.99 19.65
CA GLU A 120 10.05 17.01 19.56
C GLU A 120 9.80 15.69 20.30
N THR A 121 8.87 15.67 21.23
CA THR A 121 8.51 14.49 22.03
C THR A 121 7.55 13.55 21.31
N ASP A 122 6.94 13.99 20.21
CA ASP A 122 5.95 13.23 19.50
C ASP A 122 6.66 12.44 18.38
N SER A 123 7.11 11.21 18.70
CA SER A 123 7.55 10.27 17.67
C SER A 123 6.32 9.81 16.87
N LEU A 124 5.89 10.64 15.94
CA LEU A 124 4.75 10.35 15.09
C LEU A 124 5.17 9.34 14.02
N SER A 125 4.96 8.09 14.27
CA SER A 125 5.29 6.98 13.36
C SER A 125 4.15 6.62 12.40
N ARG A 126 3.18 7.51 12.21
CA ARG A 126 1.89 7.06 11.66
C ARG A 126 1.23 8.16 10.85
N LEU A 127 2.08 8.95 10.22
CA LEU A 127 1.62 10.07 9.42
C LEU A 127 1.08 9.59 8.08
N LEU A 128 -0.02 10.17 7.70
CA LEU A 128 -0.50 10.17 6.33
C LEU A 128 -0.33 11.58 5.79
N PHE A 129 0.66 11.77 4.93
CA PHE A 129 0.88 13.02 4.24
C PHE A 129 -0.13 13.19 3.12
N VAL A 130 -0.72 14.37 3.00
CA VAL A 130 -1.65 14.73 1.93
C VAL A 130 -0.97 15.75 1.03
N GLU A 131 -0.66 15.32 -0.18
CA GLU A 131 0.13 16.08 -1.16
C GLU A 131 -0.76 16.57 -2.30
N ARG A 132 -0.67 17.85 -2.61
CA ARG A 132 -1.20 18.43 -3.84
C ARG A 132 -0.16 18.27 -4.93
N ILE A 133 -0.48 17.64 -6.05
CA ILE A 133 0.44 17.51 -7.18
C ILE A 133 0.42 18.78 -8.02
N ILE A 134 1.59 19.38 -8.21
CA ILE A 134 1.78 20.58 -9.00
C ILE A 134 2.17 20.20 -10.43
N THR A 135 1.53 20.83 -11.40
CA THR A 135 1.79 20.60 -12.83
C THR A 135 2.30 21.85 -13.53
N ASP A 136 3.05 21.67 -14.62
CA ASP A 136 3.38 22.74 -15.55
C ASP A 136 2.17 23.11 -16.43
N ASP A 137 2.33 24.11 -17.32
CA ASP A 137 1.28 24.58 -18.24
C ASP A 137 0.81 23.50 -19.23
N ARG A 138 1.58 22.44 -19.44
CA ARG A 138 1.21 21.27 -20.25
C ARG A 138 0.51 20.19 -19.43
N GLY A 139 0.36 20.42 -18.13
CA GLY A 139 -0.22 19.46 -17.19
C GLY A 139 0.74 18.35 -16.80
N ILE A 140 2.05 18.49 -17.00
CA ILE A 140 3.05 17.50 -16.57
C ILE A 140 3.30 17.70 -15.09
N PRO A 141 3.17 16.63 -14.25
CA PRO A 141 3.51 16.73 -12.83
C PRO A 141 5.01 16.96 -12.65
N GLY A 142 5.38 17.90 -11.80
CA GLY A 142 6.78 18.29 -11.61
C GLY A 142 7.12 18.70 -10.17
N GLY A 143 6.19 18.51 -9.24
CA GLY A 143 6.37 18.82 -7.83
C GLY A 143 5.13 18.51 -7.02
N SER A 144 5.20 18.75 -5.72
CA SER A 144 4.03 18.69 -4.85
C SER A 144 4.07 19.77 -3.77
N GLU A 145 2.93 19.94 -3.10
CA GLU A 145 2.75 20.79 -1.93
C GLU A 145 2.11 19.97 -0.82
N LEU A 146 2.73 19.94 0.37
CA LEU A 146 2.15 19.28 1.54
C LEU A 146 1.03 20.17 2.10
N VAL A 147 -0.21 19.73 1.93
CA VAL A 147 -1.39 20.53 2.25
C VAL A 147 -2.11 20.10 3.53
N GLN A 148 -1.90 18.84 3.96
CA GLN A 148 -2.44 18.35 5.24
C GLN A 148 -1.62 17.16 5.73
N ILE A 149 -1.67 16.92 7.03
CA ILE A 149 -1.16 15.72 7.69
C ILE A 149 -2.30 15.11 8.48
N ILE A 150 -2.50 13.81 8.34
CA ILE A 150 -3.43 13.03 9.15
C ILE A 150 -2.60 12.13 10.06
N THR A 151 -2.94 12.10 11.33
CA THR A 151 -2.27 11.26 12.33
C THR A 151 -3.30 10.53 13.20
N PHE A 152 -2.88 9.41 13.73
CA PHE A 152 -3.66 8.61 14.66
C PHE A 152 -2.71 7.92 15.64
N GLU A 153 -2.82 8.23 16.93
CA GLU A 153 -1.93 7.76 17.99
C GLU A 153 -2.65 6.86 19.01
N PRO A 154 -2.96 5.59 18.73
CA PRO A 154 -3.40 4.68 19.78
C PRO A 154 -2.22 4.12 20.55
N LYS A 155 -2.46 3.84 21.81
CA LYS A 155 -1.46 3.49 22.84
C LYS A 155 -0.83 2.12 22.73
N GLN A 156 -1.25 1.23 21.81
CA GLN A 156 -0.97 -0.21 21.94
C GLN A 156 -0.29 -0.88 20.74
N TRP A 157 0.21 -0.13 19.74
CA TRP A 157 0.57 -0.75 18.46
C TRP A 157 1.89 -0.25 17.88
N ASN A 158 2.59 -1.17 17.18
CA ASN A 158 3.78 -0.86 16.40
C ASN A 158 3.41 -0.63 14.94
N SER A 159 4.13 0.17 14.24
CA SER A 159 4.11 0.50 12.80
C SER A 159 2.72 0.44 12.13
N ARG A 160 2.35 1.46 11.40
CA ARG A 160 1.08 1.49 10.70
C ARG A 160 1.22 2.04 9.33
N LEU A 161 0.40 1.47 8.47
CA LEU A 161 0.24 1.91 7.11
C LEU A 161 -1.22 2.26 6.88
N TRP A 162 -1.42 3.30 6.09
CA TRP A 162 -2.72 3.77 5.69
C TRP A 162 -3.00 3.34 4.26
N PHE A 163 -4.23 2.95 3.98
CA PHE A 163 -4.69 2.56 2.66
C PHE A 163 -6.17 2.86 2.49
N ALA A 164 -6.64 2.89 1.26
CA ALA A 164 -8.05 3.07 0.91
C ALA A 164 -8.41 2.17 -0.27
N ASP A 165 -9.72 2.04 -0.57
CA ASP A 165 -10.14 1.37 -1.79
C ASP A 165 -9.76 2.22 -3.00
N SER A 166 -8.93 1.69 -3.89
CA SER A 166 -8.37 2.42 -5.03
C SER A 166 -9.39 2.85 -6.07
N ARG A 167 -10.57 2.21 -6.11
CA ARG A 167 -11.66 2.62 -7.01
C ARG A 167 -12.66 3.54 -6.36
N ASN A 168 -12.80 3.46 -5.05
CA ASN A 168 -13.84 4.17 -4.32
C ASN A 168 -13.39 4.50 -2.90
N PRO A 169 -12.52 5.49 -2.72
CA PRO A 169 -11.93 5.83 -1.43
C PRO A 169 -12.94 6.54 -0.51
N LYS A 170 -13.97 5.81 -0.04
CA LYS A 170 -14.97 6.30 0.92
C LYS A 170 -14.54 6.10 2.36
N ASP A 171 -13.75 5.07 2.59
CA ASP A 171 -13.26 4.68 3.90
C ASP A 171 -11.74 4.75 3.90
N LEU A 172 -11.17 5.23 4.99
CA LEU A 172 -9.75 5.22 5.25
C LEU A 172 -9.43 4.07 6.20
N TRP A 173 -8.50 3.24 5.83
CA TRP A 173 -8.05 2.12 6.64
C TRP A 173 -6.64 2.34 7.15
N CYS A 174 -6.39 1.90 8.37
CA CYS A 174 -5.06 1.84 8.97
C CYS A 174 -4.79 0.43 9.47
N TYR A 175 -3.63 -0.14 9.18
CA TYR A 175 -3.24 -1.41 9.78
C TYR A 175 -1.94 -1.31 10.57
N GLY A 176 -1.76 -2.22 11.51
CA GLY A 176 -0.55 -2.32 12.32
C GLY A 176 -0.35 -3.69 12.93
N ASN A 177 0.85 -3.90 13.43
CA ASN A 177 1.25 -5.11 14.14
C ASN A 177 1.00 -4.96 15.65
N ILE A 178 0.43 -5.98 16.29
CA ILE A 178 0.27 -6.00 17.75
C ILE A 178 1.61 -6.18 18.46
N VAL A 179 2.49 -7.04 17.93
CA VAL A 179 3.79 -7.34 18.54
C VAL A 179 4.93 -6.92 17.61
N GLY A 180 4.81 -7.16 16.31
CA GLY A 180 5.80 -6.88 15.27
C GLY A 180 5.93 -8.04 14.30
N ASN A 181 6.40 -7.72 13.09
CA ASN A 181 6.56 -8.69 12.02
C ASN A 181 7.34 -9.93 12.49
N GLU A 182 6.88 -11.12 12.09
CA GLU A 182 7.49 -12.42 12.36
C GLU A 182 7.66 -12.79 13.86
N LYS A 183 7.17 -11.98 14.78
CA LYS A 183 7.25 -12.29 16.21
C LYS A 183 6.11 -13.21 16.65
N PRO A 184 6.38 -14.18 17.54
CA PRO A 184 5.34 -15.04 18.09
C PRO A 184 4.18 -14.24 18.70
N GLY A 185 2.95 -14.61 18.40
CA GLY A 185 1.76 -13.93 18.87
C GLY A 185 1.43 -12.62 18.16
N ASN A 186 2.15 -12.28 17.08
CA ASN A 186 1.80 -11.12 16.26
C ASN A 186 0.46 -11.33 15.57
N ARG A 187 -0.32 -10.26 15.52
CA ARG A 187 -1.56 -10.15 14.75
C ARG A 187 -1.53 -8.84 13.98
N ILE A 188 -2.20 -8.82 12.85
CA ILE A 188 -2.38 -7.61 12.06
C ILE A 188 -3.80 -7.11 12.31
N VAL A 189 -3.88 -5.95 12.95
CA VAL A 189 -5.13 -5.27 13.18
C VAL A 189 -5.36 -4.27 12.05
N MET A 190 -6.60 -4.14 11.64
CA MET A 190 -7.06 -3.16 10.67
C MET A 190 -8.18 -2.34 11.30
N GLN A 191 -8.07 -1.03 11.20
CA GLN A 191 -9.06 -0.08 11.69
C GLN A 191 -9.58 0.76 10.55
N LYS A 192 -10.89 0.91 10.52
CA LYS A 192 -11.63 1.67 9.54
C LYS A 192 -12.04 3.01 10.12
N PHE A 193 -11.85 4.06 9.36
CA PHE A 193 -12.29 5.42 9.63
C PHE A 193 -13.16 5.92 8.47
N ALA A 194 -14.03 6.89 8.72
CA ALA A 194 -14.59 7.67 7.63
C ALA A 194 -13.44 8.36 6.90
N PHE A 195 -13.48 8.40 5.57
CA PHE A 195 -12.48 9.14 4.82
C PHE A 195 -12.63 10.63 5.15
N PRO A 196 -11.61 11.29 5.75
CA PRO A 196 -11.75 12.67 6.19
C PRO A 196 -11.97 13.62 5.02
N GLU A 197 -12.90 14.57 5.19
CA GLU A 197 -13.02 15.68 4.25
C GLU A 197 -11.78 16.56 4.32
N PHE A 198 -11.19 16.83 3.16
CA PHE A 198 -10.08 17.76 3.05
C PHE A 198 -10.56 19.18 3.37
N SER A 199 -9.78 19.90 4.19
CA SER A 199 -9.95 21.33 4.45
C SER A 199 -8.61 22.03 4.42
N ALA A 200 -8.48 23.03 3.55
CA ALA A 200 -7.26 23.83 3.45
C ALA A 200 -6.94 24.63 4.74
N ASP A 201 -7.95 24.86 5.58
CA ASP A 201 -7.78 25.57 6.86
C ASP A 201 -7.26 24.64 7.99
N ARG A 202 -7.16 23.33 7.75
CA ARG A 202 -6.72 22.34 8.72
C ARG A 202 -5.48 21.58 8.24
N PHE A 203 -4.30 22.07 8.59
CA PHE A 203 -3.05 21.42 8.22
C PHE A 203 -2.80 20.09 8.96
N LEU A 204 -3.13 20.02 10.26
CA LEU A 204 -3.03 18.80 11.05
C LEU A 204 -4.43 18.29 11.42
N LEU A 205 -4.72 17.05 11.07
CA LEU A 205 -5.91 16.32 11.48
C LEU A 205 -5.50 15.15 12.38
N GLU A 206 -5.90 15.19 13.62
CA GLU A 206 -5.70 14.11 14.58
C GLU A 206 -6.96 13.26 14.66
N LEU A 207 -6.85 11.98 14.27
CA LEU A 207 -7.89 10.98 14.50
C LEU A 207 -7.67 10.33 15.86
N THR A 208 -8.76 9.94 16.49
CA THR A 208 -8.79 9.34 17.83
C THR A 208 -9.43 7.95 17.80
N GLU A 209 -9.42 7.24 18.93
CA GLU A 209 -10.12 5.97 19.06
C GLU A 209 -11.65 6.12 18.88
N GLU A 210 -12.20 7.33 19.11
CA GLU A 210 -13.62 7.62 18.90
C GLU A 210 -14.01 7.70 17.42
N ASP A 211 -13.04 7.93 16.54
CA ASP A 211 -13.24 8.00 15.08
C ASP A 211 -13.21 6.61 14.42
N ILE A 212 -12.89 5.56 15.17
CA ILE A 212 -12.86 4.19 14.65
C ILE A 212 -14.29 3.71 14.41
N LEU A 213 -14.60 3.44 13.15
CA LEU A 213 -15.89 2.88 12.75
C LEU A 213 -15.94 1.36 12.89
N GLU A 214 -14.83 0.68 12.64
CA GLU A 214 -14.70 -0.76 12.67
C GLU A 214 -13.26 -1.16 13.01
N GLU A 215 -13.11 -2.20 13.83
CA GLU A 215 -11.82 -2.83 14.09
C GLU A 215 -11.93 -4.31 13.77
N THR A 216 -11.01 -4.82 12.98
CA THR A 216 -10.89 -6.23 12.67
C THR A 216 -9.44 -6.66 12.63
N TYR A 217 -9.20 -7.97 12.64
CA TYR A 217 -7.86 -8.53 12.49
C TYR A 217 -7.80 -9.32 11.20
N PHE A 218 -6.70 -9.19 10.47
CA PHE A 218 -6.57 -9.91 9.20
C PHE A 218 -6.70 -11.43 9.39
N ASP A 219 -6.14 -11.96 10.48
CA ASP A 219 -6.25 -13.38 10.82
C ASP A 219 -7.68 -13.81 11.19
N ALA A 220 -8.56 -12.89 11.61
CA ALA A 220 -9.98 -13.19 11.82
C ALA A 220 -10.76 -13.37 10.49
N LEU A 221 -10.20 -12.90 9.38
CA LEU A 221 -10.74 -13.11 8.03
C LEU A 221 -10.35 -14.48 7.45
N MET A 222 -9.54 -15.26 8.17
CA MET A 222 -9.01 -16.57 7.77
C MET A 222 -9.48 -17.65 8.74
N PRO A 223 -9.61 -18.92 8.33
CA PRO A 223 -9.79 -20.04 9.24
C PRO A 223 -8.63 -20.17 10.24
N GLU A 224 -8.94 -20.67 11.43
CA GLU A 224 -7.96 -20.89 12.46
C GLU A 224 -6.82 -21.83 11.99
N GLY A 225 -5.58 -21.49 12.34
CA GLY A 225 -4.40 -22.27 12.02
C GLY A 225 -3.84 -22.08 10.60
N HIS A 226 -4.45 -21.24 9.79
CA HIS A 226 -3.90 -20.93 8.46
C HIS A 226 -2.74 -19.92 8.53
N ARG A 227 -1.79 -20.09 7.58
CA ARG A 227 -0.73 -19.11 7.37
C ARG A 227 -1.33 -17.77 6.98
N GLY A 228 -0.82 -16.70 7.58
CA GLY A 228 -1.22 -15.35 7.27
C GLY A 228 -0.04 -14.38 7.27
N PRO A 229 -0.26 -13.14 6.84
CA PRO A 229 0.78 -12.13 6.69
C PRO A 229 1.43 -11.71 8.02
N GLN A 230 0.80 -11.99 9.17
CA GLN A 230 1.38 -11.72 10.49
C GLN A 230 2.71 -12.46 10.76
N ASN A 231 3.01 -13.51 10.00
CA ASN A 231 4.23 -14.31 10.08
C ASN A 231 5.21 -14.00 8.93
N ALA A 232 5.00 -12.93 8.19
CA ALA A 232 5.84 -12.51 7.06
C ALA A 232 6.32 -11.06 7.26
N ILE A 233 7.29 -10.62 6.46
CA ILE A 233 7.66 -9.21 6.36
C ILE A 233 6.58 -8.52 5.54
N LEU A 234 5.77 -7.70 6.20
CA LEU A 234 4.77 -6.88 5.52
C LEU A 234 5.45 -5.75 4.77
N GLN A 235 4.98 -5.50 3.56
CA GLN A 235 5.43 -4.39 2.73
C GLN A 235 4.33 -3.33 2.63
N GLY A 236 3.30 -3.55 1.86
CA GLY A 236 2.18 -2.62 1.69
C GLY A 236 0.83 -3.20 2.06
N ALA A 237 -0.22 -2.45 1.73
CA ALA A 237 -1.61 -2.91 1.74
C ALA A 237 -2.41 -2.22 0.66
N PHE A 238 -3.25 -2.97 -0.01
CA PHE A 238 -4.07 -2.52 -1.11
C PHE A 238 -5.49 -3.04 -0.93
N LEU A 239 -6.48 -2.17 -1.04
CA LEU A 239 -7.90 -2.55 -0.98
C LEU A 239 -8.55 -2.30 -2.33
N LEU A 240 -9.25 -3.32 -2.84
CA LEU A 240 -9.97 -3.24 -4.10
C LEU A 240 -11.23 -4.11 -4.05
N ASP A 241 -12.38 -3.51 -4.31
CA ASP A 241 -13.67 -4.21 -4.38
C ASP A 241 -13.95 -5.09 -3.14
N GLY A 242 -13.58 -4.61 -1.95
CA GLY A 242 -13.76 -5.32 -0.67
C GLY A 242 -12.77 -6.47 -0.43
N VAL A 243 -11.69 -6.57 -1.20
CA VAL A 243 -10.60 -7.51 -0.99
C VAL A 243 -9.35 -6.73 -0.57
N VAL A 244 -8.80 -7.08 0.59
CA VAL A 244 -7.50 -6.58 1.05
C VAL A 244 -6.41 -7.49 0.51
N PHE A 245 -5.40 -6.89 -0.11
CA PHE A 245 -4.18 -7.53 -0.54
C PHE A 245 -3.01 -7.03 0.30
N MET A 246 -2.15 -7.93 0.73
CA MET A 246 -0.95 -7.62 1.49
C MET A 246 0.27 -8.27 0.82
N PRO A 247 1.04 -7.52 0.02
CA PRO A 247 2.33 -7.98 -0.47
C PRO A 247 3.30 -8.12 0.70
N CYS A 248 4.09 -9.20 0.68
CA CYS A 248 5.01 -9.55 1.75
C CYS A 248 6.32 -10.10 1.21
N GLY A 249 7.35 -10.01 2.03
CA GLY A 249 8.64 -10.65 1.77
C GLY A 249 9.66 -9.74 1.11
N THR A 250 10.82 -10.31 0.78
CA THR A 250 11.94 -9.64 0.11
C THR A 250 12.38 -10.39 -1.15
N GLY A 251 11.57 -11.36 -1.61
CA GLY A 251 11.90 -12.21 -2.75
C GLY A 251 13.02 -13.22 -2.49
N SER A 252 13.45 -13.36 -1.24
CA SER A 252 14.47 -14.33 -0.85
C SER A 252 13.87 -15.65 -0.36
N GLU A 253 14.66 -16.73 -0.37
CA GLU A 253 14.20 -18.03 0.15
C GLU A 253 13.75 -17.95 1.62
N LYS A 254 14.40 -17.11 2.43
CA LYS A 254 14.05 -16.89 3.82
C LYS A 254 12.77 -16.06 3.98
N HIS A 255 12.58 -15.08 3.13
CA HIS A 255 11.44 -14.16 3.13
C HIS A 255 10.84 -14.15 1.71
N PRO A 256 10.04 -15.19 1.38
CA PRO A 256 9.48 -15.35 0.04
C PRO A 256 8.57 -14.19 -0.34
N ASN A 257 8.50 -13.89 -1.64
CA ASN A 257 7.54 -12.93 -2.17
C ASN A 257 6.15 -13.57 -2.16
N GLU A 258 5.32 -13.17 -1.23
CA GLU A 258 3.98 -13.70 -1.04
C GLU A 258 2.94 -12.58 -1.15
N LEU A 259 1.86 -12.85 -1.84
CA LEU A 259 0.69 -11.99 -1.88
C LEU A 259 -0.43 -12.65 -1.08
N PHE A 260 -0.71 -12.13 0.10
CA PHE A 260 -1.87 -12.52 0.89
C PHE A 260 -3.09 -11.72 0.49
N TYR A 261 -4.26 -12.35 0.55
CA TYR A 261 -5.53 -11.68 0.30
C TYR A 261 -6.63 -12.21 1.22
N ALA A 262 -7.57 -11.32 1.56
CA ALA A 262 -8.79 -11.69 2.26
C ALA A 262 -9.92 -10.74 1.86
N LYS A 263 -11.14 -11.29 1.71
CA LYS A 263 -12.33 -10.45 1.65
C LYS A 263 -12.66 -9.92 3.04
N LEU A 264 -13.06 -8.64 3.11
CA LEU A 264 -13.46 -8.00 4.37
C LEU A 264 -14.62 -8.70 5.07
N ASP A 265 -15.46 -9.43 4.34
CA ASP A 265 -16.58 -10.22 4.89
C ASP A 265 -16.15 -11.61 5.41
N GLY A 266 -14.86 -11.95 5.32
CA GLY A 266 -14.32 -13.23 5.75
C GLY A 266 -14.70 -14.43 4.87
N SER A 267 -15.39 -14.23 3.74
CA SER A 267 -15.89 -15.31 2.90
C SER A 267 -14.81 -16.00 2.07
N LYS A 268 -13.68 -15.32 1.83
CA LYS A 268 -12.55 -15.83 1.03
C LYS A 268 -11.23 -15.28 1.57
N TYR A 269 -10.22 -16.11 1.54
CA TYR A 269 -8.84 -15.76 1.88
C TYR A 269 -7.88 -16.68 1.15
N GLY A 270 -6.61 -16.31 1.10
CA GLY A 270 -5.55 -17.15 0.57
C GLY A 270 -4.25 -16.37 0.38
N TRP A 271 -3.30 -17.03 -0.26
CA TRP A 271 -2.04 -16.40 -0.67
C TRP A 271 -1.50 -17.07 -1.92
N PHE A 272 -0.64 -16.35 -2.62
CA PHE A 272 0.16 -16.86 -3.73
C PHE A 272 1.63 -16.65 -3.39
N ASP A 273 2.46 -17.67 -3.61
CA ASP A 273 3.92 -17.53 -3.57
C ASP A 273 4.41 -17.21 -4.98
N TYR A 274 5.07 -16.07 -5.12
CA TYR A 274 5.62 -15.58 -6.39
C TYR A 274 7.15 -15.64 -6.45
N THR A 275 7.83 -16.18 -5.45
CA THR A 275 9.29 -16.15 -5.30
C THR A 275 10.03 -16.71 -6.52
N ASP A 276 9.50 -17.74 -7.16
CA ASP A 276 10.13 -18.43 -8.31
C ASP A 276 10.01 -17.64 -9.64
N ILE A 277 9.02 -16.75 -9.76
CA ILE A 277 8.78 -15.95 -10.97
C ILE A 277 8.97 -14.45 -10.77
N MET A 278 9.00 -13.99 -9.54
CA MET A 278 9.18 -12.60 -9.15
C MET A 278 10.08 -12.53 -7.90
N PRO A 279 11.39 -12.92 -8.02
CA PRO A 279 12.32 -12.97 -6.90
C PRO A 279 12.81 -11.56 -6.53
N VAL A 280 11.87 -10.68 -6.17
CA VAL A 280 12.07 -9.27 -5.86
C VAL A 280 11.26 -8.91 -4.62
N GLU A 281 11.59 -7.82 -3.96
CA GLU A 281 10.84 -7.27 -2.86
C GLU A 281 9.59 -6.53 -3.40
N PRO A 282 8.37 -7.04 -3.20
CA PRO A 282 7.16 -6.32 -3.56
C PRO A 282 6.93 -5.22 -2.54
N GLU A 283 6.43 -4.06 -2.95
CA GLU A 283 6.25 -2.94 -2.03
C GLU A 283 4.77 -2.60 -1.84
N ASP A 284 4.17 -1.99 -2.81
CA ASP A 284 2.79 -1.53 -2.77
C ASP A 284 2.04 -1.99 -4.03
N MET A 285 0.74 -1.75 -4.08
CA MET A 285 -0.10 -2.10 -5.22
C MET A 285 -1.14 -1.03 -5.49
N ASP A 286 -1.49 -0.86 -6.78
CA ASP A 286 -2.65 -0.08 -7.19
C ASP A 286 -3.26 -0.63 -8.48
N ILE A 287 -4.40 -0.11 -8.91
CA ILE A 287 -5.15 -0.59 -10.08
C ILE A 287 -5.02 0.33 -11.29
N TRP A 288 -4.69 -0.24 -12.45
CA TRP A 288 -4.73 0.43 -13.75
C TRP A 288 -5.65 -0.36 -14.71
N GLY A 289 -6.83 0.18 -14.94
CA GLY A 289 -7.85 -0.49 -15.75
C GLY A 289 -8.25 -1.85 -15.14
N ASP A 290 -7.86 -2.95 -15.78
CA ASP A 290 -8.06 -4.32 -15.31
C ASP A 290 -6.75 -5.01 -14.87
N ARG A 291 -5.71 -4.25 -14.57
CA ARG A 291 -4.39 -4.73 -14.14
C ARG A 291 -4.01 -4.14 -12.79
N ILE A 292 -3.58 -4.97 -11.87
CA ILE A 292 -2.90 -4.53 -10.65
C ILE A 292 -1.46 -4.23 -11.00
N ILE A 293 -0.97 -3.08 -10.58
CA ILE A 293 0.41 -2.61 -10.74
C ILE A 293 1.11 -2.77 -9.41
N CYS A 294 2.29 -3.38 -9.40
CA CYS A 294 3.10 -3.64 -8.21
C CYS A 294 4.54 -3.17 -8.45
N PRO A 295 4.94 -2.01 -7.92
CA PRO A 295 6.34 -1.65 -7.84
C PRO A 295 7.08 -2.57 -6.89
N CYS A 296 8.32 -2.90 -7.23
CA CYS A 296 9.17 -3.82 -6.51
C CYS A 296 10.62 -3.33 -6.51
N ASN A 297 11.39 -3.79 -5.54
CA ASN A 297 12.83 -3.58 -5.49
C ASN A 297 13.62 -4.80 -5.95
N THR A 298 14.69 -4.52 -6.69
CA THR A 298 15.83 -5.42 -6.85
C THR A 298 17.03 -4.81 -6.12
N ASP A 299 18.14 -5.52 -6.04
CA ASP A 299 19.39 -5.00 -5.43
C ASP A 299 19.90 -3.71 -6.10
N SER A 300 19.53 -3.48 -7.36
CA SER A 300 20.11 -2.40 -8.17
C SER A 300 19.12 -1.35 -8.64
N THR A 301 17.84 -1.67 -8.77
CA THR A 301 16.83 -0.77 -9.35
C THR A 301 15.42 -1.15 -8.92
N GLY A 302 14.51 -0.19 -9.00
CA GLY A 302 13.09 -0.46 -8.97
C GLY A 302 12.60 -1.08 -10.29
N VAL A 303 11.61 -1.94 -10.17
CA VAL A 303 10.92 -2.57 -11.30
C VAL A 303 9.41 -2.50 -11.06
N VAL A 304 8.63 -2.60 -12.12
CA VAL A 304 7.15 -2.61 -12.01
C VAL A 304 6.62 -3.87 -12.65
N TYR A 305 5.91 -4.65 -11.86
CA TYR A 305 5.15 -5.80 -12.31
C TYR A 305 3.67 -5.46 -12.47
N SER A 306 3.00 -6.23 -13.29
CA SER A 306 1.58 -6.10 -13.56
C SER A 306 0.89 -7.45 -13.49
N PHE A 307 -0.23 -7.52 -12.77
CA PHE A 307 -1.05 -8.72 -12.64
C PHE A 307 -2.39 -8.52 -13.35
N PRO A 308 -2.89 -9.50 -14.12
CA PRO A 308 -4.24 -9.42 -14.68
C PRO A 308 -5.30 -9.58 -13.58
N TYR A 309 -5.93 -8.48 -13.17
CA TYR A 309 -6.87 -8.43 -12.04
C TYR A 309 -7.98 -9.50 -12.11
N ARG A 310 -8.62 -9.64 -13.27
CA ARG A 310 -9.72 -10.62 -13.42
C ARG A 310 -9.26 -12.06 -13.24
N LYS A 311 -8.02 -12.36 -13.66
CA LYS A 311 -7.45 -13.71 -13.46
C LYS A 311 -7.11 -13.92 -11.99
N LEU A 312 -6.55 -12.89 -11.33
CA LEU A 312 -6.25 -12.92 -9.91
C LEU A 312 -7.53 -13.19 -9.10
N ILE A 313 -8.58 -12.41 -9.31
CA ILE A 313 -9.87 -12.60 -8.63
C ILE A 313 -10.47 -13.98 -8.94
N LYS A 314 -10.40 -14.47 -10.18
CA LYS A 314 -10.89 -15.81 -10.52
C LYS A 314 -10.12 -16.91 -9.81
N ALA A 315 -8.80 -16.77 -9.67
CA ALA A 315 -7.96 -17.74 -8.95
C ALA A 315 -8.24 -17.70 -7.42
N MET A 316 -8.78 -16.58 -6.91
CA MET A 316 -9.19 -16.40 -5.52
C MET A 316 -10.58 -16.96 -5.23
N LEU A 317 -11.47 -17.09 -6.22
CA LEU A 317 -12.85 -17.55 -6.07
C LEU A 317 -12.97 -19.06 -6.23
#